data_ff157d0c616055b7796f9ffbd9f9b970
#
_entry.id   ff157d0c616055b7796f9ffbd9f9b970
#
_cell.length_a   1.000
_cell.length_b   1.000
_cell.length_c   1.000
_cell.angle_alpha   90.00
_cell.angle_beta   90.00
_cell.angle_gamma   90.00
#
_symmetry.space_group_name_H-M   'P 1'
#
loop_
_entity.id
_entity.type
_entity.pdbx_description
1 polymer ?
#
loop_
_entity_poly.entity_id
_entity_poly.type
_entity_poly.pdbx_seq_one_letter_code
_entity_poly.pdbx_strand_id
1 'polypeptide(L)'
;DMIYEIVLDVLKADGEDVKGIYERNDIQIRTKEGLEQYKGYYKNKDLPTQTIINENGLLLHVDVENGQKTGYFLDQKSNRYLLRKIAHGKRVVDCFSHTGGFALNAAMGNASYVVSVDVSKTALDQGFQNAKLNHLEEKIDFVQADVFDYLDELKENEFDIIVLDPPAFTK
;
A
#
# COMPACT_ATOMS: atom_id res chain seq x y z
N ASP A 1 2.19 10.80 -25.14
CA ASP A 1 3.27 11.81 -24.97
C ASP A 1 2.74 13.22 -24.72
N MET A 2 1.80 13.74 -25.51
CA MET A 2 1.23 15.07 -25.32
C MET A 2 0.64 15.29 -23.92
N ILE A 3 -0.06 14.30 -23.36
CA ILE A 3 -0.65 14.38 -22.01
C ILE A 3 0.43 14.52 -20.95
N TYR A 4 1.54 13.82 -21.06
CA TYR A 4 2.62 13.90 -20.07
C TYR A 4 3.29 15.28 -20.08
N GLU A 5 3.49 15.88 -21.24
CA GLU A 5 4.03 17.24 -21.32
C GLU A 5 3.10 18.25 -20.64
N ILE A 6 1.79 18.17 -20.90
CA ILE A 6 0.80 19.03 -20.25
C ILE A 6 0.81 18.85 -18.72
N VAL A 7 0.85 17.60 -18.24
CA VAL A 7 0.92 17.31 -16.80
C VAL A 7 2.19 17.90 -16.18
N LEU A 8 3.34 17.72 -16.84
CA LEU A 8 4.61 18.28 -16.35
C LEU A 8 4.58 19.82 -16.31
N ASP A 9 4.03 20.46 -17.34
CA ASP A 9 3.92 21.91 -17.38
C ASP A 9 3.00 22.47 -16.28
N VAL A 10 1.86 21.81 -16.03
CA VAL A 10 0.92 22.20 -14.96
C VAL A 10 1.58 22.04 -13.59
N LEU A 11 2.17 20.88 -13.30
CA LEU A 11 2.82 20.62 -12.01
C LEU A 11 3.99 21.57 -11.76
N LYS A 12 4.77 21.87 -12.80
CA LYS A 12 5.86 22.84 -12.71
C LYS A 12 5.34 24.26 -12.45
N ALA A 13 4.22 24.64 -13.07
CA ALA A 13 3.58 25.94 -12.83
C ALA A 13 3.07 26.06 -11.38
N ASP A 14 2.64 24.96 -10.79
CA ASP A 14 2.23 24.85 -9.37
C ASP A 14 3.43 24.78 -8.40
N GLY A 15 4.66 24.81 -8.91
CA GLY A 15 5.88 24.79 -8.10
C GLY A 15 6.36 23.39 -7.70
N GLU A 16 5.78 22.35 -8.29
CA GLU A 16 6.17 20.94 -8.01
C GLU A 16 7.45 20.58 -8.79
N ASP A 17 8.40 19.96 -8.10
CA ASP A 17 9.65 19.46 -8.68
C ASP A 17 9.52 17.98 -9.08
N VAL A 18 8.86 17.74 -10.21
CA VAL A 18 8.64 16.40 -10.74
C VAL A 18 9.94 15.82 -11.32
N LYS A 19 10.45 14.75 -10.73
CA LYS A 19 11.69 14.09 -11.15
C LYS A 19 11.49 13.19 -12.37
N GLY A 20 10.31 12.60 -12.54
CA GLY A 20 10.00 11.74 -13.68
C GLY A 20 8.57 11.20 -13.64
N ILE A 21 8.18 10.61 -14.75
CA ILE A 21 6.92 9.88 -14.90
C ILE A 21 7.26 8.42 -15.17
N TYR A 22 6.77 7.49 -14.35
CA TYR A 22 6.92 6.08 -14.58
C TYR A 22 5.65 5.50 -15.20
N GLU A 23 5.77 4.90 -16.38
CA GLU A 23 4.65 4.32 -17.12
C GLU A 23 4.45 2.85 -16.71
N ARG A 24 3.25 2.51 -16.28
CA ARG A 24 2.80 1.15 -15.96
C ARG A 24 1.80 0.68 -17.02
N ASN A 25 2.32 0.36 -18.20
CA ASN A 25 1.57 -0.09 -19.36
C ASN A 25 1.64 -1.61 -19.54
N ASP A 26 1.82 -2.36 -18.44
CA ASP A 26 2.00 -3.82 -18.38
C ASP A 26 0.70 -4.60 -18.08
N ILE A 27 -0.47 -4.05 -18.44
CA ILE A 27 -1.78 -4.67 -18.23
C ILE A 27 -2.24 -5.46 -19.47
N GLN A 28 -2.88 -6.60 -19.23
CA GLN A 28 -3.30 -7.53 -20.33
C GLN A 28 -4.30 -6.94 -21.32
N ILE A 29 -5.13 -5.97 -20.92
CA ILE A 29 -6.11 -5.36 -21.81
C ILE A 29 -5.44 -4.70 -23.02
N ARG A 30 -4.24 -4.19 -22.88
CA ARG A 30 -3.48 -3.55 -23.96
C ARG A 30 -3.26 -4.50 -25.15
N THR A 31 -2.91 -5.76 -24.89
CA THR A 31 -2.71 -6.74 -25.96
C THR A 31 -4.02 -7.06 -26.71
N LYS A 32 -5.17 -7.00 -26.02
CA LYS A 32 -6.49 -7.16 -26.66
C LYS A 32 -6.85 -5.98 -27.55
N GLU A 33 -6.30 -4.82 -27.27
CA GLU A 33 -6.45 -3.59 -28.07
C GLU A 33 -5.35 -3.43 -29.14
N GLY A 34 -4.49 -4.43 -29.32
CA GLY A 34 -3.39 -4.38 -30.29
C GLY A 34 -2.23 -3.48 -29.88
N LEU A 35 -2.12 -3.13 -28.59
CA LEU A 35 -1.07 -2.30 -28.05
C LEU A 35 0.01 -3.16 -27.36
N GLU A 36 1.27 -2.75 -27.47
CA GLU A 36 2.36 -3.42 -26.75
C GLU A 36 2.31 -3.12 -25.25
N GLN A 37 2.67 -4.15 -24.47
CA GLN A 37 2.88 -3.98 -23.03
C GLN A 37 4.30 -3.48 -22.79
N TYR A 38 4.44 -2.48 -21.93
CA TYR A 38 5.75 -2.02 -21.44
C TYR A 38 5.61 -1.33 -20.09
N LYS A 39 6.73 -1.20 -19.39
CA LYS A 39 6.89 -0.33 -18.22
C LYS A 39 8.24 0.35 -18.25
N GLY A 40 8.33 1.56 -17.74
CA GLY A 40 9.57 2.33 -17.73
C GLY A 40 9.36 3.82 -17.52
N TYR A 41 10.46 4.54 -17.39
CA TYR A 41 10.41 6.00 -17.26
C TYR A 41 10.21 6.70 -18.60
N TYR A 42 9.26 7.61 -18.63
CA TYR A 42 9.10 8.55 -19.74
C TYR A 42 10.26 9.54 -19.76
N LYS A 43 11.01 9.58 -20.86
CA LYS A 43 12.19 10.47 -21.11
C LYS A 43 13.34 10.39 -20.09
N ASN A 44 13.24 9.64 -19.01
CA ASN A 44 14.26 9.61 -17.97
C ASN A 44 14.54 8.17 -17.54
N LYS A 45 15.73 7.66 -17.87
CA LYS A 45 16.04 6.23 -17.80
C LYS A 45 16.74 5.80 -16.50
N ASP A 46 17.23 6.74 -15.69
CA ASP A 46 18.17 6.43 -14.61
C ASP A 46 17.63 6.80 -13.20
N LEU A 47 16.32 6.98 -13.06
CA LEU A 47 15.72 7.23 -11.75
C LEU A 47 15.45 5.91 -11.01
N PRO A 48 15.63 5.87 -9.68
CA PRO A 48 15.24 4.70 -8.91
C PRO A 48 13.73 4.48 -8.98
N THR A 49 13.33 3.21 -9.10
CA THR A 49 11.91 2.80 -9.09
C THR A 49 11.36 2.63 -7.68
N GLN A 50 12.23 2.66 -6.68
CA GLN A 50 11.85 2.59 -5.27
C GLN A 50 12.00 3.96 -4.61
N THR A 51 11.00 4.34 -3.84
CA THR A 51 10.97 5.62 -3.13
C THR A 51 10.30 5.47 -1.77
N ILE A 52 10.42 6.50 -0.95
CA ILE A 52 9.68 6.60 0.30
C ILE A 52 8.68 7.74 0.18
N ILE A 53 7.41 7.42 0.42
CA ILE A 53 6.35 8.42 0.51
C ILE A 53 6.00 8.73 1.96
N ASN A 54 5.45 9.91 2.20
CA ASN A 54 4.88 10.28 3.50
C ASN A 54 3.36 10.36 3.38
N GLU A 55 2.66 9.45 4.05
CA GLU A 55 1.21 9.47 4.14
C GLU A 55 0.77 9.80 5.57
N ASN A 56 0.29 11.01 5.79
CA ASN A 56 -0.20 11.45 7.11
C ASN A 56 0.84 11.22 8.25
N GLY A 57 2.13 11.41 7.97
CA GLY A 57 3.21 11.23 8.92
C GLY A 57 3.74 9.79 9.02
N LEU A 58 3.20 8.83 8.27
CA LEU A 58 3.80 7.51 8.07
C LEU A 58 4.71 7.52 6.85
N LEU A 59 5.90 6.99 7.01
CA LEU A 59 6.86 6.76 5.92
C LEU A 59 6.64 5.35 5.35
N LEU A 60 6.51 5.25 4.05
CA LEU A 60 6.19 3.99 3.38
C LEU A 60 7.10 3.78 2.18
N HIS A 61 7.73 2.63 2.11
CA HIS A 61 8.42 2.21 0.89
C HIS A 61 7.42 1.91 -0.21
N VAL A 62 7.67 2.46 -1.39
CA VAL A 62 6.87 2.24 -2.60
C VAL A 62 7.79 1.83 -3.73
N ASP A 63 7.44 0.75 -4.42
CA ASP A 63 8.10 0.30 -5.65
C ASP A 63 7.14 0.55 -6.82
N VAL A 64 7.44 1.58 -7.62
CA VAL A 64 6.58 1.94 -8.75
C VAL A 64 6.71 0.96 -9.92
N GLU A 65 7.76 0.14 -9.94
CA GLU A 65 8.00 -0.85 -10.99
C GLU A 65 7.33 -2.20 -10.69
N ASN A 66 7.50 -2.72 -9.47
CA ASN A 66 7.08 -4.08 -9.11
C ASN A 66 5.90 -4.12 -8.14
N GLY A 67 5.57 -3.00 -7.53
CA GLY A 67 4.40 -2.90 -6.63
C GLY A 67 3.07 -3.05 -7.37
N GLN A 68 2.04 -3.46 -6.65
CA GLN A 68 0.69 -3.53 -7.21
C GLN A 68 0.20 -2.15 -7.65
N LYS A 69 -0.61 -2.10 -8.70
CA LYS A 69 -1.10 -0.86 -9.33
C LYS A 69 0.09 0.08 -9.65
N THR A 70 0.13 1.23 -8.99
CA THR A 70 1.18 2.25 -9.10
C THR A 70 2.20 2.18 -7.95
N GLY A 71 2.30 1.03 -7.28
CA GLY A 71 3.19 0.79 -6.15
C GLY A 71 2.53 0.94 -4.79
N TYR A 72 1.40 1.64 -4.69
CA TYR A 72 0.63 1.82 -3.45
C TYR A 72 -0.84 2.18 -3.74
N PHE A 73 -1.73 1.85 -2.80
CA PHE A 73 -3.18 2.09 -2.91
C PHE A 73 -3.54 3.47 -2.34
N LEU A 74 -3.35 4.53 -3.13
CA LEU A 74 -3.58 5.92 -2.70
C LEU A 74 -5.04 6.23 -2.36
N ASP A 75 -5.98 5.55 -2.99
CA ASP A 75 -7.42 5.70 -2.80
C ASP A 75 -7.88 5.41 -1.36
N GLN A 76 -7.18 4.52 -0.63
CA GLN A 76 -7.49 4.17 0.75
C GLN A 76 -6.89 5.13 1.82
N LYS A 77 -6.21 6.18 1.42
CA LYS A 77 -5.53 7.12 2.34
C LYS A 77 -6.44 7.65 3.45
N SER A 78 -7.65 8.07 3.10
CA SER A 78 -8.62 8.62 4.06
C SER A 78 -9.14 7.57 5.03
N ASN A 79 -9.39 6.34 4.54
CA ASN A 79 -9.87 5.22 5.36
C ASN A 79 -8.79 4.77 6.35
N ARG A 80 -7.53 4.69 5.92
CA ARG A 80 -6.40 4.39 6.82
C ARG A 80 -6.26 5.44 7.91
N TYR A 81 -6.40 6.72 7.56
CA TYR A 81 -6.35 7.79 8.56
C TYR A 81 -7.54 7.78 9.52
N LEU A 82 -8.73 7.39 9.05
CA LEU A 82 -9.90 7.21 9.91
C LEU A 82 -9.67 6.08 10.92
N LEU A 83 -9.15 4.92 10.48
CA LEU A 83 -8.78 3.83 11.38
C LEU A 83 -7.83 4.30 12.48
N ARG A 84 -6.78 5.09 12.14
CA ARG A 84 -5.85 5.66 13.13
C ARG A 84 -6.56 6.40 14.25
N LYS A 85 -7.63 7.17 13.93
CA LYS A 85 -8.37 7.96 14.92
C LYS A 85 -9.19 7.13 15.89
N ILE A 86 -9.63 5.94 15.48
CA ILE A 86 -10.50 5.08 16.28
C ILE A 86 -9.77 3.91 16.93
N ALA A 87 -8.49 3.69 16.60
CA ALA A 87 -7.73 2.52 17.02
C ALA A 87 -7.19 2.59 18.46
N HIS A 88 -7.20 3.74 19.11
CA HIS A 88 -6.61 3.92 20.44
C HIS A 88 -7.11 2.90 21.46
N GLY A 89 -6.19 2.14 22.05
CA GLY A 89 -6.47 1.09 23.02
C GLY A 89 -7.19 -0.14 22.48
N LYS A 90 -7.43 -0.23 21.17
CA LYS A 90 -8.15 -1.33 20.51
C LYS A 90 -7.20 -2.44 20.07
N ARG A 91 -7.73 -3.67 20.01
CA ARG A 91 -7.08 -4.80 19.32
C ARG A 91 -7.60 -4.81 17.90
N VAL A 92 -6.70 -4.74 16.92
CA VAL A 92 -7.03 -4.57 15.51
C VAL A 92 -6.42 -5.71 14.69
N VAL A 93 -7.22 -6.30 13.80
CA VAL A 93 -6.70 -7.19 12.75
C VAL A 93 -6.94 -6.56 11.38
N ASP A 94 -5.89 -6.51 10.58
CA ASP A 94 -5.87 -6.04 9.19
C ASP A 94 -5.77 -7.25 8.27
N CYS A 95 -6.88 -7.61 7.63
CA CYS A 95 -7.00 -8.73 6.73
C CYS A 95 -6.79 -8.28 5.28
N PHE A 96 -6.10 -9.14 4.47
CA PHE A 96 -5.63 -8.76 3.13
C PHE A 96 -4.71 -7.53 3.18
N SER A 97 -3.84 -7.52 4.19
CA SER A 97 -3.13 -6.32 4.63
C SER A 97 -2.11 -5.79 3.62
N HIS A 98 -1.72 -6.60 2.62
CA HIS A 98 -0.68 -6.28 1.65
C HIS A 98 0.59 -5.78 2.37
N THR A 99 1.02 -4.54 2.15
CA THR A 99 2.19 -3.94 2.80
C THR A 99 1.87 -3.28 4.16
N GLY A 100 0.77 -3.66 4.80
CA GLY A 100 0.42 -3.27 6.16
C GLY A 100 -0.09 -1.84 6.33
N GLY A 101 -0.65 -1.24 5.28
CA GLY A 101 -1.06 0.17 5.32
C GLY A 101 -2.08 0.50 6.43
N PHE A 102 -3.08 -0.33 6.64
CA PHE A 102 -4.06 -0.18 7.72
C PHE A 102 -3.44 -0.55 9.08
N ALA A 103 -2.71 -1.67 9.17
CA ALA A 103 -2.04 -2.09 10.40
C ALA A 103 -1.09 -1.01 10.94
N LEU A 104 -0.29 -0.38 10.07
CA LEU A 104 0.60 0.72 10.45
C LEU A 104 -0.17 1.93 10.98
N ASN A 105 -1.31 2.27 10.35
CA ASN A 105 -2.16 3.36 10.82
C ASN A 105 -2.82 3.03 12.17
N ALA A 106 -3.25 1.78 12.40
CA ALA A 106 -3.76 1.35 13.69
C ALA A 106 -2.69 1.45 14.80
N ALA A 107 -1.48 0.96 14.53
CA ALA A 107 -0.34 1.04 15.46
C ALA A 107 0.07 2.48 15.76
N MET A 108 0.11 3.36 14.75
CA MET A 108 0.35 4.80 14.92
C MET A 108 -0.77 5.47 15.72
N GLY A 109 -2.01 4.95 15.64
CA GLY A 109 -3.17 5.37 16.43
C GLY A 109 -3.18 4.86 17.87
N ASN A 110 -2.08 4.24 18.33
CA ASN A 110 -1.94 3.62 19.64
C ASN A 110 -2.97 2.50 19.91
N ALA A 111 -3.22 1.66 18.90
CA ALA A 111 -3.85 0.36 19.14
C ALA A 111 -3.07 -0.42 20.21
N SER A 112 -3.76 -1.17 21.06
CA SER A 112 -3.12 -1.99 22.10
C SER A 112 -2.47 -3.25 21.56
N TYR A 113 -2.98 -3.75 20.42
CA TYR A 113 -2.46 -4.91 19.70
C TYR A 113 -2.88 -4.86 18.23
N VAL A 114 -1.99 -5.18 17.31
CA VAL A 114 -2.28 -5.16 15.88
C VAL A 114 -1.75 -6.44 15.24
N VAL A 115 -2.59 -7.07 14.41
CA VAL A 115 -2.19 -8.18 13.56
C VAL A 115 -2.40 -7.80 12.09
N SER A 116 -1.41 -8.08 11.26
CA SER A 116 -1.42 -7.85 9.81
C SER A 116 -1.38 -9.22 9.12
N VAL A 117 -2.45 -9.59 8.41
CA VAL A 117 -2.62 -10.92 7.80
C VAL A 117 -2.68 -10.82 6.29
N ASP A 118 -1.81 -11.57 5.60
CA ASP A 118 -1.81 -11.69 4.13
C ASP A 118 -1.24 -13.05 3.70
N VAL A 119 -1.62 -13.55 2.54
CA VAL A 119 -1.03 -14.78 1.97
C VAL A 119 0.36 -14.52 1.41
N SER A 120 0.66 -13.29 1.01
CA SER A 120 1.91 -12.89 0.37
C SER A 120 3.00 -12.58 1.38
N LYS A 121 3.94 -13.52 1.55
CA LYS A 121 5.12 -13.29 2.39
C LYS A 121 5.89 -12.03 1.96
N THR A 122 6.06 -11.80 0.66
CA THR A 122 6.78 -10.63 0.14
C THR A 122 6.11 -9.32 0.55
N ALA A 123 4.78 -9.27 0.54
CA ALA A 123 4.02 -8.09 0.97
C ALA A 123 4.18 -7.86 2.49
N LEU A 124 4.10 -8.93 3.29
CA LEU A 124 4.32 -8.86 4.75
C LEU A 124 5.75 -8.44 5.10
N ASP A 125 6.76 -8.97 4.39
CA ASP A 125 8.15 -8.57 4.59
C ASP A 125 8.33 -7.07 4.31
N GLN A 126 7.68 -6.54 3.27
CA GLN A 126 7.65 -5.11 2.98
C GLN A 126 6.89 -4.32 4.06
N GLY A 127 5.77 -4.86 4.56
CA GLY A 127 5.02 -4.30 5.69
C GLY A 127 5.88 -4.18 6.96
N PHE A 128 6.66 -5.21 7.25
CA PHE A 128 7.61 -5.20 8.37
C PHE A 128 8.72 -4.15 8.20
N GLN A 129 9.26 -3.97 6.97
CA GLN A 129 10.21 -2.88 6.70
C GLN A 129 9.55 -1.51 6.87
N ASN A 130 8.30 -1.34 6.46
CA ASN A 130 7.53 -0.13 6.71
C ASN A 130 7.32 0.12 8.22
N ALA A 131 7.04 -0.94 9.00
CA ALA A 131 6.94 -0.83 10.45
C ALA A 131 8.25 -0.35 11.08
N LYS A 132 9.39 -0.94 10.69
CA LYS A 132 10.73 -0.50 11.15
C LYS A 132 11.02 0.95 10.81
N LEU A 133 10.68 1.39 9.58
CA LEU A 133 10.89 2.76 9.14
C LEU A 133 10.15 3.79 10.01
N ASN A 134 9.09 3.35 10.69
CA ASN A 134 8.25 4.17 11.57
C ASN A 134 8.40 3.83 13.06
N HIS A 135 9.32 2.94 13.45
CA HIS A 135 9.51 2.46 14.83
C HIS A 135 8.24 1.81 15.42
N LEU A 136 7.53 1.03 14.61
CA LEU A 136 6.28 0.35 14.96
C LEU A 136 6.40 -1.18 14.91
N GLU A 137 7.58 -1.74 14.65
CA GLU A 137 7.81 -3.18 14.45
C GLU A 137 7.45 -4.02 15.65
N GLU A 138 7.56 -3.49 16.87
CA GLU A 138 7.20 -4.15 18.12
C GLU A 138 5.68 -4.12 18.41
N LYS A 139 4.90 -3.38 17.61
CA LYS A 139 3.47 -3.17 17.82
C LYS A 139 2.59 -3.99 16.87
N ILE A 140 3.18 -4.63 15.87
CA ILE A 140 2.44 -5.31 14.81
C ILE A 140 2.99 -6.72 14.62
N ASP A 141 2.11 -7.71 14.76
CA ASP A 141 2.41 -9.08 14.37
C ASP A 141 2.04 -9.29 12.90
N PHE A 142 3.00 -9.77 12.10
CA PHE A 142 2.82 -10.06 10.68
C PHE A 142 2.62 -11.57 10.50
N VAL A 143 1.43 -11.98 10.08
CA VAL A 143 1.02 -13.38 9.96
C VAL A 143 0.79 -13.75 8.51
N GLN A 144 1.56 -14.73 8.00
CA GLN A 144 1.31 -15.29 6.69
C GLN A 144 0.26 -16.40 6.79
N ALA A 145 -0.95 -16.12 6.32
CA ALA A 145 -2.05 -17.08 6.31
C ALA A 145 -3.05 -16.77 5.19
N ASP A 146 -3.86 -17.77 4.82
CA ASP A 146 -5.12 -17.49 4.15
C ASP A 146 -6.05 -16.76 5.13
N VAL A 147 -6.63 -15.65 4.66
CA VAL A 147 -7.44 -14.79 5.54
C VAL A 147 -8.71 -15.50 6.01
N PHE A 148 -9.32 -16.32 5.17
CA PHE A 148 -10.53 -17.04 5.54
C PHE A 148 -10.23 -18.10 6.62
N ASP A 149 -9.16 -18.88 6.43
CA ASP A 149 -8.71 -19.84 7.43
C ASP A 149 -8.36 -19.13 8.76
N TYR A 150 -7.66 -17.99 8.68
CA TYR A 150 -7.32 -17.21 9.86
C TYR A 150 -8.55 -16.69 10.62
N LEU A 151 -9.57 -16.20 9.90
CA LEU A 151 -10.80 -15.71 10.50
C LEU A 151 -11.62 -16.81 11.16
N ASP A 152 -11.61 -18.03 10.59
CA ASP A 152 -12.34 -19.18 11.13
C ASP A 152 -11.71 -19.69 12.46
N GLU A 153 -10.43 -19.41 12.71
CA GLU A 153 -9.73 -19.75 13.94
C GLU A 153 -9.89 -18.72 15.06
N LEU A 154 -10.40 -17.52 14.76
CA LEU A 154 -10.58 -16.46 15.76
C LEU A 154 -11.60 -16.82 16.82
N LYS A 155 -11.28 -16.44 18.04
CA LYS A 155 -12.23 -16.57 19.16
C LYS A 155 -13.18 -15.37 19.19
N GLU A 156 -14.34 -15.60 19.76
CA GLU A 156 -15.31 -14.53 20.00
C GLU A 156 -14.67 -13.40 20.84
N ASN A 157 -14.85 -12.17 20.38
CA ASN A 157 -14.30 -10.96 21.01
C ASN A 157 -12.75 -10.90 21.07
N GLU A 158 -12.04 -11.59 20.19
CA GLU A 158 -10.58 -11.55 20.15
C GLU A 158 -10.04 -10.20 19.65
N PHE A 159 -10.75 -9.55 18.72
CA PHE A 159 -10.43 -8.22 18.21
C PHE A 159 -11.61 -7.26 18.39
N ASP A 160 -11.28 -5.98 18.56
CA ASP A 160 -12.27 -4.90 18.68
C ASP A 160 -12.58 -4.27 17.30
N ILE A 161 -11.64 -4.37 16.37
CA ILE A 161 -11.76 -3.87 14.99
C ILE A 161 -11.18 -4.91 14.02
N ILE A 162 -11.95 -5.24 13.00
CA ILE A 162 -11.52 -6.07 11.87
C ILE A 162 -11.57 -5.20 10.61
N VAL A 163 -10.44 -5.07 9.93
CA VAL A 163 -10.35 -4.42 8.61
C VAL A 163 -10.44 -5.49 7.53
N LEU A 164 -11.34 -5.32 6.59
CA LEU A 164 -11.55 -6.22 5.46
C LEU A 164 -11.50 -5.39 4.16
N ASP A 165 -10.37 -5.44 3.47
CA ASP A 165 -10.17 -4.79 2.15
C ASP A 165 -9.71 -5.84 1.12
N PRO A 166 -10.57 -6.82 0.80
CA PRO A 166 -10.20 -7.93 -0.07
C PRO A 166 -9.93 -7.47 -1.50
N PRO A 167 -9.08 -8.19 -2.26
CA PRO A 167 -8.95 -7.96 -3.69
C PRO A 167 -10.28 -8.22 -4.40
N ALA A 168 -10.50 -7.53 -5.54
CA ALA A 168 -11.68 -7.76 -6.37
C ALA A 168 -11.61 -9.19 -6.93
N PHE A 169 -12.49 -10.06 -6.45
CA PHE A 169 -12.67 -11.39 -7.03
C PHE A 169 -13.54 -11.27 -8.29
N THR A 170 -12.90 -11.22 -9.45
CA THR A 170 -13.60 -11.40 -10.72
C THR A 170 -13.71 -12.89 -11.01
N LYS A 171 -14.93 -13.39 -11.15
CA LYS A 171 -15.19 -14.73 -11.70
C LYS A 171 -14.98 -14.73 -13.20
#